data_1252ace3d9e880a1c545345253d0a204
#
_entry.id   1252ace3d9e880a1c545345253d0a204
#
_cell.length_a   1.000
_cell.length_b   1.000
_cell.length_c   1.000
_cell.angle_alpha   90.00
_cell.angle_beta   90.00
_cell.angle_gamma   90.00
#
_symmetry.space_group_name_H-M   'P 1'
#
loop_
_entity.id
_entity.type
_entity.pdbx_description
1 polymer ?
#
loop_
_entity_poly.entity_id
_entity_poly.type
_entity_poly.pdbx_seq_one_letter_code
_entity_poly.pdbx_strand_id
1 'polypeptide(L)'
;MSADPMTMAIIANTAFQVAGTYSEIQDAKYQASIQKTQYENEQKMAELKAIQEENNRRELAEDEIDANKAYWASTGFLDDSRNLIGANESVTKKMKSDIQDIRVNSYALQNKYELMKLSTASAAKNKVFGGYASIGSSMATGYSNYELYTAGKNTKTDGKKDS
;
A
#
# COMPACT_ATOMS: atom_id res chain seq x y z
N MET A 1 -8.57 41.24 -33.28
CA MET A 1 -7.17 40.86 -33.00
C MET A 1 -7.07 39.34 -33.12
N SER A 2 -6.50 38.82 -34.23
CA SER A 2 -6.26 37.36 -34.33
C SER A 2 -4.99 37.05 -33.53
N ALA A 3 -5.06 36.07 -32.62
CA ALA A 3 -3.88 35.62 -31.90
C ALA A 3 -2.87 35.03 -32.89
N ASP A 4 -1.62 35.39 -32.73
CA ASP A 4 -0.52 34.92 -33.58
C ASP A 4 -0.37 33.38 -33.42
N PRO A 5 -0.21 32.65 -34.55
CA PRO A 5 -0.10 31.19 -34.57
C PRO A 5 0.96 30.64 -33.60
N MET A 6 2.08 31.34 -33.41
CA MET A 6 3.15 30.91 -32.52
C MET A 6 2.79 31.10 -31.01
N THR A 7 2.12 32.19 -30.68
CA THR A 7 1.54 32.38 -29.35
C THR A 7 0.54 31.28 -29.01
N MET A 8 -0.34 30.92 -29.96
CA MET A 8 -1.28 29.82 -29.80
C MET A 8 -0.57 28.49 -29.61
N ALA A 9 0.53 28.21 -30.33
CA ALA A 9 1.31 26.97 -30.19
C ALA A 9 2.00 26.86 -28.83
N ILE A 10 2.55 27.95 -28.30
CA ILE A 10 3.16 27.98 -26.96
C ILE A 10 2.12 27.69 -25.88
N ILE A 11 0.96 28.37 -25.95
CA ILE A 11 -0.14 28.16 -24.99
C ILE A 11 -0.67 26.73 -25.07
N ALA A 12 -0.90 26.21 -26.29
CA ALA A 12 -1.39 24.85 -26.49
C ALA A 12 -0.42 23.79 -25.91
N ASN A 13 0.88 23.92 -26.21
CA ASN A 13 1.89 22.97 -25.72
C ASN A 13 1.98 22.99 -24.18
N THR A 14 1.97 24.17 -23.57
CA THR A 14 1.96 24.30 -22.10
C THR A 14 0.68 23.67 -21.51
N ALA A 15 -0.49 23.90 -22.13
CA ALA A 15 -1.75 23.31 -21.69
C ALA A 15 -1.74 21.77 -21.77
N PHE A 16 -1.19 21.20 -22.86
CA PHE A 16 -1.04 19.74 -22.98
C PHE A 16 -0.11 19.14 -21.95
N GLN A 17 1.03 19.77 -21.65
CA GLN A 17 1.95 19.31 -20.61
C GLN A 17 1.29 19.35 -19.23
N VAL A 18 0.59 20.41 -18.89
CA VAL A 18 -0.14 20.53 -17.63
C VAL A 18 -1.25 19.50 -17.51
N ALA A 19 -2.03 19.28 -18.58
CA ALA A 19 -3.10 18.28 -18.58
C ALA A 19 -2.56 16.85 -18.44
N GLY A 20 -1.47 16.51 -19.13
CA GLY A 20 -0.80 15.21 -19.02
C GLY A 20 -0.30 14.96 -17.59
N THR A 21 0.41 15.91 -17.00
CA THR A 21 0.91 15.79 -15.61
C THR A 21 -0.23 15.71 -14.59
N TYR A 22 -1.34 16.42 -14.82
CA TYR A 22 -2.50 16.34 -13.94
C TYR A 22 -3.14 14.95 -13.98
N SER A 23 -3.25 14.33 -15.17
CA SER A 23 -3.72 12.96 -15.33
C SER A 23 -2.83 11.96 -14.56
N GLU A 24 -1.50 12.09 -14.69
CA GLU A 24 -0.55 11.25 -13.93
C GLU A 24 -0.69 11.38 -12.42
N ILE A 25 -0.99 12.58 -11.91
CA ILE A 25 -1.27 12.80 -10.48
C ILE A 25 -2.54 12.07 -10.06
N GLN A 26 -3.61 12.13 -10.85
CA GLN A 26 -4.86 11.42 -10.54
C GLN A 26 -4.67 9.90 -10.56
N ASP A 27 -3.96 9.40 -11.58
CA ASP A 27 -3.64 7.97 -11.69
C ASP A 27 -2.79 7.49 -10.51
N ALA A 28 -1.79 8.26 -10.07
CA ALA A 28 -0.98 7.94 -8.91
C ALA A 28 -1.81 7.85 -7.61
N LYS A 29 -2.76 8.77 -7.41
CA LYS A 29 -3.69 8.74 -6.27
C LYS A 29 -4.61 7.53 -6.33
N TYR A 30 -5.17 7.24 -7.51
CA TYR A 30 -6.07 6.10 -7.72
C TYR A 30 -5.36 4.77 -7.48
N GLN A 31 -4.18 4.57 -8.05
CA GLN A 31 -3.36 3.38 -7.85
C GLN A 31 -2.99 3.18 -6.38
N ALA A 32 -2.61 4.25 -5.68
CA ALA A 32 -2.29 4.18 -4.26
C ALA A 32 -3.53 3.78 -3.41
N SER A 33 -4.72 4.24 -3.77
CA SER A 33 -5.96 3.87 -3.08
C SER A 33 -6.30 2.40 -3.26
N ILE A 34 -6.14 1.86 -4.47
CA ILE A 34 -6.34 0.43 -4.77
C ILE A 34 -5.36 -0.42 -3.96
N GLN A 35 -4.07 -0.10 -4.02
CA GLN A 35 -3.04 -0.85 -3.29
C GLN A 35 -3.27 -0.81 -1.77
N LYS A 36 -3.67 0.34 -1.24
CA LYS A 36 -4.03 0.46 0.17
C LYS A 36 -5.17 -0.50 0.53
N THR A 37 -6.24 -0.53 -0.27
CA THR A 37 -7.38 -1.44 -0.05
C THR A 37 -6.97 -2.91 -0.16
N GLN A 38 -6.09 -3.25 -1.10
CA GLN A 38 -5.54 -4.60 -1.22
C GLN A 38 -4.79 -5.02 0.04
N TYR A 39 -3.87 -4.19 0.55
CA TYR A 39 -3.14 -4.49 1.79
C TYR A 39 -4.04 -4.58 3.02
N GLU A 40 -5.09 -3.77 3.10
CA GLU A 40 -6.10 -3.88 4.16
C GLU A 40 -6.86 -5.20 4.11
N ASN A 41 -7.20 -5.68 2.90
CA ASN A 41 -7.83 -6.98 2.72
C ASN A 41 -6.87 -8.13 3.06
N GLU A 42 -5.60 -8.06 2.62
CA GLU A 42 -4.59 -9.06 2.95
C GLU A 42 -4.31 -9.12 4.46
N GLN A 43 -4.30 -7.97 5.14
CA GLN A 43 -4.17 -7.88 6.59
C GLN A 43 -5.34 -8.60 7.30
N LYS A 44 -6.58 -8.35 6.88
CA LYS A 44 -7.76 -9.04 7.42
C LYS A 44 -7.76 -10.54 7.13
N MET A 45 -7.31 -10.93 5.93
CA MET A 45 -7.19 -12.35 5.59
C MET A 45 -6.13 -13.06 6.43
N ALA A 46 -5.00 -12.41 6.72
CA ALA A 46 -3.98 -12.95 7.61
C ALA A 46 -4.50 -13.13 9.04
N GLU A 47 -5.31 -12.18 9.54
CA GLU A 47 -5.95 -12.28 10.84
C GLU A 47 -6.97 -13.43 10.90
N LEU A 48 -7.87 -13.52 9.92
CA LEU A 48 -8.86 -14.60 9.85
C LEU A 48 -8.19 -15.98 9.75
N LYS A 49 -7.13 -16.09 8.96
CA LYS A 49 -6.36 -17.33 8.85
C LYS A 49 -5.73 -17.72 10.19
N ALA A 50 -5.16 -16.78 10.93
CA ALA A 50 -4.60 -17.06 12.26
C ALA A 50 -5.68 -17.55 13.24
N ILE A 51 -6.87 -16.93 13.24
CA ILE A 51 -8.00 -17.37 14.08
C ILE A 51 -8.42 -18.81 13.71
N GLN A 52 -8.50 -19.14 12.43
CA GLN A 52 -8.82 -20.49 11.99
C GLN A 52 -7.76 -21.50 12.41
N GLU A 53 -6.47 -21.17 12.25
CA GLU A 53 -5.36 -22.02 12.68
C GLU A 53 -5.34 -22.21 14.20
N GLU A 54 -5.62 -21.15 15.00
CA GLU A 54 -5.77 -21.28 16.44
C GLU A 54 -6.92 -22.23 16.83
N ASN A 55 -8.08 -22.09 16.19
CA ASN A 55 -9.24 -22.94 16.46
C ASN A 55 -8.96 -24.40 16.10
N ASN A 56 -8.39 -24.66 14.92
CA ASN A 56 -7.99 -25.98 14.50
C ASN A 56 -6.96 -26.60 15.49
N ARG A 57 -6.02 -25.79 15.98
CA ARG A 57 -5.02 -26.27 16.95
C ARG A 57 -5.64 -26.61 18.31
N ARG A 58 -6.66 -25.85 18.74
CA ARG A 58 -7.43 -26.17 19.97
C ARG A 58 -8.20 -27.48 19.83
N GLU A 59 -8.92 -27.63 18.72
CA GLU A 59 -9.69 -28.84 18.39
C GLU A 59 -8.79 -30.09 18.38
N LEU A 60 -7.64 -30.02 17.68
CA LEU A 60 -6.67 -31.10 17.68
C LEU A 60 -6.13 -31.44 19.08
N ALA A 61 -5.94 -30.45 19.93
CA ALA A 61 -5.49 -30.69 21.31
C ALA A 61 -6.59 -31.32 22.18
N GLU A 62 -7.85 -30.93 21.98
CA GLU A 62 -9.01 -31.54 22.65
C GLU A 62 -9.16 -33.01 22.23
N ASP A 63 -9.09 -33.31 20.95
CA ASP A 63 -9.12 -34.68 20.41
C ASP A 63 -7.98 -35.55 20.99
N GLU A 64 -6.77 -35.01 21.08
CA GLU A 64 -5.61 -35.70 21.63
C GLU A 64 -5.77 -35.96 23.13
N ILE A 65 -6.34 -35.03 23.88
CA ILE A 65 -6.67 -35.18 25.30
C ILE A 65 -7.74 -36.26 25.50
N ASP A 66 -8.79 -36.26 24.68
CA ASP A 66 -9.87 -37.23 24.75
C ASP A 66 -9.41 -38.65 24.34
N ALA A 67 -8.55 -38.74 23.32
CA ALA A 67 -7.89 -39.99 22.96
C ALA A 67 -7.02 -40.54 24.11
N ASN A 68 -6.27 -39.69 24.78
CA ASN A 68 -5.48 -40.04 25.96
C ASN A 68 -6.39 -40.58 27.08
N LYS A 69 -7.49 -39.92 27.41
CA LYS A 69 -8.46 -40.37 28.42
C LYS A 69 -9.04 -41.74 28.03
N ALA A 70 -9.48 -41.92 26.79
CA ALA A 70 -10.04 -43.17 26.30
C ALA A 70 -9.02 -44.31 26.39
N TYR A 71 -7.76 -44.08 26.02
CA TYR A 71 -6.68 -45.06 26.13
C TYR A 71 -6.45 -45.49 27.59
N TRP A 72 -6.30 -44.52 28.53
CA TRP A 72 -6.06 -44.83 29.91
C TRP A 72 -7.26 -45.51 30.58
N ALA A 73 -8.49 -45.14 30.24
CA ALA A 73 -9.70 -45.81 30.68
C ALA A 73 -9.75 -47.28 30.24
N SER A 74 -9.34 -47.57 28.97
CA SER A 74 -9.30 -48.94 28.44
C SER A 74 -8.27 -49.83 29.12
N THR A 75 -7.20 -49.25 29.70
CA THR A 75 -6.16 -49.97 30.45
C THR A 75 -6.48 -50.18 31.93
N GLY A 76 -7.65 -49.70 32.40
CA GLY A 76 -8.11 -49.85 33.78
C GLY A 76 -7.47 -48.85 34.77
N PHE A 77 -6.78 -47.83 34.26
CA PHE A 77 -6.26 -46.76 35.11
C PHE A 77 -7.35 -45.68 35.35
N LEU A 78 -7.41 -45.16 36.55
CA LEU A 78 -8.32 -44.09 36.91
C LEU A 78 -7.91 -42.76 36.25
N ASP A 79 -8.89 -41.89 36.04
CA ASP A 79 -8.73 -40.55 35.42
C ASP A 79 -7.71 -39.65 36.11
N ASP A 80 -7.40 -39.91 37.36
CA ASP A 80 -6.44 -39.14 38.16
C ASP A 80 -5.01 -39.74 38.13
N SER A 81 -4.70 -40.67 37.23
CA SER A 81 -3.33 -41.21 37.17
C SER A 81 -2.33 -40.08 36.82
N ARG A 82 -1.22 -40.03 37.54
CA ARG A 82 -0.17 -39.02 37.31
C ARG A 82 0.34 -39.00 35.86
N ASN A 83 0.31 -40.15 35.19
CA ASN A 83 0.74 -40.31 33.82
C ASN A 83 -0.26 -39.66 32.83
N LEU A 84 -1.57 -39.80 33.04
CA LEU A 84 -2.61 -39.15 32.24
C LEU A 84 -2.53 -37.61 32.41
N ILE A 85 -2.38 -37.13 33.64
CA ILE A 85 -2.23 -35.69 33.91
C ILE A 85 -0.99 -35.16 33.20
N GLY A 86 0.16 -35.83 33.27
CA GLY A 86 1.38 -35.41 32.62
C GLY A 86 1.27 -35.40 31.09
N ALA A 87 0.59 -36.41 30.50
CA ALA A 87 0.33 -36.45 29.04
C ALA A 87 -0.53 -35.25 28.60
N ASN A 88 -1.64 -35.00 29.31
CA ASN A 88 -2.55 -33.89 28.97
C ASN A 88 -1.91 -32.51 29.19
N GLU A 89 -1.07 -32.35 30.24
CA GLU A 89 -0.27 -31.15 30.43
C GLU A 89 0.70 -30.91 29.26
N SER A 90 1.34 -31.96 28.74
CA SER A 90 2.24 -31.87 27.61
C SER A 90 1.51 -31.39 26.35
N VAL A 91 0.33 -31.99 26.04
CA VAL A 91 -0.53 -31.56 24.93
C VAL A 91 -0.92 -30.08 25.09
N THR A 92 -1.35 -29.69 26.29
CA THR A 92 -1.75 -28.31 26.57
C THR A 92 -0.59 -27.32 26.43
N LYS A 93 0.61 -27.68 26.87
CA LYS A 93 1.81 -26.84 26.70
C LYS A 93 2.16 -26.66 25.23
N LYS A 94 2.14 -27.77 24.47
CA LYS A 94 2.40 -27.74 23.02
C LYS A 94 1.37 -26.88 22.29
N MET A 95 0.08 -27.06 22.57
CA MET A 95 -0.99 -26.23 22.00
C MET A 95 -0.76 -24.74 22.28
N LYS A 96 -0.41 -24.36 23.54
CA LYS A 96 -0.16 -22.97 23.89
C LYS A 96 1.03 -22.40 23.14
N SER A 97 2.12 -23.17 22.98
CA SER A 97 3.29 -22.75 22.20
C SER A 97 2.93 -22.55 20.74
N ASP A 98 2.23 -23.50 20.11
CA ASP A 98 1.83 -23.42 18.71
C ASP A 98 0.90 -22.21 18.45
N ILE A 99 -0.05 -21.95 19.35
CA ILE A 99 -0.92 -20.76 19.29
C ILE A 99 -0.11 -19.46 19.42
N GLN A 100 0.89 -19.44 20.29
CA GLN A 100 1.77 -18.27 20.40
C GLN A 100 2.54 -18.03 19.11
N ASP A 101 3.06 -19.06 18.47
CA ASP A 101 3.77 -18.97 17.20
C ASP A 101 2.85 -18.51 16.07
N ILE A 102 1.62 -19.00 16.00
CA ILE A 102 0.59 -18.55 15.05
C ILE A 102 0.34 -17.05 15.23
N ARG A 103 0.18 -16.58 16.46
CA ARG A 103 -0.05 -15.15 16.77
C ARG A 103 1.15 -14.28 16.39
N VAL A 104 2.36 -14.69 16.71
CA VAL A 104 3.59 -13.96 16.36
C VAL A 104 3.71 -13.84 14.85
N ASN A 105 3.49 -14.93 14.11
CA ASN A 105 3.54 -14.92 12.65
C ASN A 105 2.45 -14.04 12.04
N SER A 106 1.22 -14.10 12.56
CA SER A 106 0.12 -13.22 12.12
C SER A 106 0.44 -11.76 12.37
N TYR A 107 0.96 -11.42 13.54
CA TYR A 107 1.35 -10.05 13.88
C TYR A 107 2.49 -9.54 12.98
N ALA A 108 3.48 -10.37 12.68
CA ALA A 108 4.55 -10.02 11.75
C ALA A 108 4.02 -9.74 10.33
N LEU A 109 3.05 -10.53 9.84
CA LEU A 109 2.39 -10.30 8.57
C LEU A 109 1.56 -9.00 8.58
N GLN A 110 0.79 -8.75 9.61
CA GLN A 110 0.01 -7.52 9.76
C GLN A 110 0.92 -6.28 9.74
N ASN A 111 2.04 -6.30 10.47
CA ASN A 111 3.02 -5.23 10.46
C ASN A 111 3.66 -5.04 9.08
N LYS A 112 3.96 -6.12 8.35
CA LYS A 112 4.46 -6.06 6.98
C LYS A 112 3.48 -5.31 6.07
N TYR A 113 2.19 -5.65 6.11
CA TYR A 113 1.17 -4.98 5.30
C TYR A 113 0.98 -3.51 5.72
N GLU A 114 1.08 -3.20 7.01
CA GLU A 114 1.04 -1.82 7.50
C GLU A 114 2.20 -0.99 6.93
N LEU A 115 3.41 -1.52 6.95
CA LEU A 115 4.59 -0.87 6.34
C LEU A 115 4.43 -0.70 4.83
N MET A 116 3.84 -1.67 4.13
CA MET A 116 3.55 -1.56 2.70
C MET A 116 2.53 -0.46 2.41
N LYS A 117 1.47 -0.30 3.22
CA LYS A 117 0.51 0.81 3.12
C LYS A 117 1.20 2.16 3.29
N LEU A 118 2.05 2.30 4.30
CA LEU A 118 2.80 3.53 4.56
C LEU A 118 3.77 3.86 3.41
N SER A 119 4.48 2.88 2.91
CA SER A 119 5.39 3.02 1.76
C SER A 119 4.64 3.47 0.50
N THR A 120 3.50 2.83 0.19
CA THR A 120 2.66 3.19 -0.95
C THR A 120 2.12 4.62 -0.82
N ALA A 121 1.65 5.01 0.37
CA ALA A 121 1.16 6.36 0.62
C ALA A 121 2.27 7.41 0.47
N SER A 122 3.49 7.11 0.93
CA SER A 122 4.66 7.98 0.78
C SER A 122 5.06 8.12 -0.69
N ALA A 123 5.14 7.02 -1.44
CA ALA A 123 5.45 7.03 -2.87
C ALA A 123 4.43 7.84 -3.68
N ALA A 124 3.13 7.69 -3.37
CA ALA A 124 2.07 8.47 -4.01
C ALA A 124 2.20 9.98 -3.69
N LYS A 125 2.47 10.33 -2.43
CA LYS A 125 2.71 11.74 -2.05
C LYS A 125 3.88 12.35 -2.82
N ASN A 126 4.99 11.61 -2.97
CA ASN A 126 6.16 12.08 -3.70
C ASN A 126 5.84 12.27 -5.20
N LYS A 127 5.11 11.36 -5.82
CA LYS A 127 4.65 11.51 -7.22
C LYS A 127 3.73 12.72 -7.39
N VAL A 128 2.78 12.90 -6.49
CA VAL A 128 1.85 14.04 -6.50
C VAL A 128 2.61 15.35 -6.34
N PHE A 129 3.54 15.44 -5.39
CA PHE A 129 4.36 16.63 -5.18
C PHE A 129 5.25 16.92 -6.39
N GLY A 130 5.94 15.90 -6.94
CA GLY A 130 6.74 16.02 -8.16
C GLY A 130 5.91 16.48 -9.36
N GLY A 131 4.69 15.96 -9.50
CA GLY A 131 3.75 16.38 -10.53
C GLY A 131 3.36 17.87 -10.41
N TYR A 132 3.02 18.35 -9.21
CA TYR A 132 2.74 19.77 -9.01
C TYR A 132 3.96 20.66 -9.28
N ALA A 133 5.16 20.24 -8.88
CA ALA A 133 6.39 20.95 -9.21
C ALA A 133 6.63 20.99 -10.73
N SER A 134 6.36 19.90 -11.45
CA SER A 134 6.43 19.85 -12.91
C SER A 134 5.43 20.79 -13.58
N ILE A 135 4.20 20.86 -13.11
CA ILE A 135 3.19 21.81 -13.59
C ILE A 135 3.69 23.24 -13.40
N GLY A 136 4.21 23.57 -12.21
CA GLY A 136 4.76 24.91 -11.94
C GLY A 136 5.92 25.26 -12.88
N SER A 137 6.85 24.33 -13.12
CA SER A 137 7.97 24.56 -14.05
C SER A 137 7.52 24.70 -15.50
N SER A 138 6.53 23.89 -15.94
CA SER A 138 5.97 23.99 -17.30
C SER A 138 5.29 25.33 -17.54
N MET A 139 4.54 25.84 -16.55
CA MET A 139 3.92 27.16 -16.62
C MET A 139 4.97 28.28 -16.67
N ALA A 140 6.02 28.20 -15.83
CA ALA A 140 7.11 29.18 -15.85
C ALA A 140 7.86 29.18 -17.16
N THR A 141 8.15 28.01 -17.74
CA THR A 141 8.79 27.87 -19.04
C THR A 141 7.90 28.42 -20.16
N GLY A 142 6.60 28.11 -20.13
CA GLY A 142 5.64 28.67 -21.08
C GLY A 142 5.58 30.18 -21.05
N TYR A 143 5.58 30.76 -19.84
CA TYR A 143 5.60 32.22 -19.67
C TYR A 143 6.90 32.86 -20.17
N SER A 144 8.07 32.29 -19.82
CA SER A 144 9.37 32.76 -20.33
C SER A 144 9.46 32.72 -21.86
N ASN A 145 8.99 31.64 -22.48
CA ASN A 145 8.97 31.51 -23.94
C ASN A 145 8.05 32.55 -24.59
N TYR A 146 6.91 32.85 -23.96
CA TYR A 146 6.02 33.90 -24.40
C TYR A 146 6.67 35.30 -24.33
N GLU A 147 7.34 35.63 -23.23
CA GLU A 147 8.05 36.91 -23.05
C GLU A 147 9.18 37.08 -24.08
N LEU A 148 10.02 36.04 -24.28
CA LEU A 148 11.10 36.06 -25.27
C LEU A 148 10.55 36.29 -26.69
N TYR A 149 9.44 35.62 -27.03
CA TYR A 149 8.81 35.80 -28.32
C TYR A 149 8.24 37.20 -28.55
N THR A 150 7.60 37.78 -27.55
CA THR A 150 7.03 39.16 -27.61
C THR A 150 8.12 40.20 -27.65
N ALA A 151 9.21 40.02 -26.87
CA ALA A 151 10.37 40.91 -26.91
C ALA A 151 11.06 40.93 -28.28
N GLY A 152 11.23 39.75 -28.89
CA GLY A 152 11.83 39.62 -30.21
C GLY A 152 10.98 40.23 -31.33
N LYS A 153 9.65 40.36 -31.17
CA LYS A 153 8.77 41.09 -32.09
C LYS A 153 8.95 42.62 -32.00
N ASN A 154 9.09 43.12 -30.80
CA ASN A 154 9.22 44.60 -30.56
C ASN A 154 10.51 45.13 -31.17
N THR A 155 11.62 44.36 -31.11
CA THR A 155 12.90 44.79 -31.68
C THR A 155 12.91 44.79 -33.22
N LYS A 156 12.06 44.01 -33.88
CA LYS A 156 11.95 44.01 -35.38
C LYS A 156 11.12 45.15 -35.94
N THR A 157 10.26 45.79 -35.12
CA THR A 157 9.41 46.87 -35.56
C THR A 157 10.13 48.23 -35.51
N ASP A 158 11.10 48.43 -34.65
CA ASP A 158 11.85 49.68 -34.56
C ASP A 158 12.95 49.83 -35.61
N GLY A 159 13.42 48.71 -36.22
CA GLY A 159 14.44 48.75 -37.30
C GLY A 159 13.94 49.12 -38.70
N LYS A 160 12.65 49.46 -38.85
CA LYS A 160 12.05 49.74 -40.20
C LYS A 160 11.62 51.16 -40.44
N LYS A 161 12.05 52.11 -39.54
CA LYS A 161 11.63 53.53 -39.62
C LYS A 161 12.67 54.47 -40.21
N ASP A 162 13.87 54.01 -40.60
CA ASP A 162 14.91 54.86 -41.20
C ASP A 162 15.32 54.30 -42.59
N SER A 163 14.44 54.54 -43.62
CA SER A 163 14.80 54.42 -45.04
C SER A 163 13.85 55.25 -45.90
#